data_7dc78ef0f54d2e2484241a180bf6dcc4
#
_entry.id   7dc78ef0f54d2e2484241a180bf6dcc4
#
_cell.length_a   1.000
_cell.length_b   1.000
_cell.length_c   1.000
_cell.angle_alpha   90.00
_cell.angle_beta   90.00
_cell.angle_gamma   90.00
#
_symmetry.space_group_name_H-M   'P 1'
#
loop_
_entity.id
_entity.type
_entity.pdbx_description
1 polymer ?
#
loop_
_entity_poly.entity_id
_entity_poly.type
_entity_poly.pdbx_seq_one_letter_code
_entity_poly.pdbx_strand_id
1 'polypeptide(L)'
;MSKTLKLKTRHYRALPIDKAGYAEDVFELPVERTALIGLHCWNVGLPDGPEIDVNYVTGMGWPQATEESWRVMREVIRPAMDIARRIGMPVCHVEPDDFDKHYPQVPSRRTPENQRRAASLQTQSDRWTIVRTGELQAIERRSTGVDLAKSPAARMKRAKIVEPMGDEPLVFYTNQLDAYLQERGVETLIYTGFAADMCILNSEGGGRPMLRAGYRCILMRDGTVGVETPDTFPERLATRYGIHRFEIAVGYSTTWADFQAAVATIEQ
;
A
#
# COMPACT_ATOMS: atom_id res chain seq x y z
N MET A 1 25.15 19.57 2.59
CA MET A 1 24.54 19.53 1.24
C MET A 1 23.36 18.61 1.28
N SER A 2 22.23 18.98 0.67
CA SER A 2 21.07 18.09 0.54
C SER A 2 21.46 16.87 -0.32
N LYS A 3 21.10 15.68 0.15
CA LYS A 3 21.32 14.44 -0.62
C LYS A 3 20.23 14.30 -1.67
N THR A 4 20.58 13.99 -2.90
CA THR A 4 19.64 13.86 -4.02
C THR A 4 19.78 12.48 -4.66
N LEU A 5 18.69 11.72 -4.70
CA LEU A 5 18.60 10.43 -5.40
C LEU A 5 18.37 10.65 -6.89
N LYS A 6 19.16 10.02 -7.74
CA LYS A 6 18.87 9.91 -9.18
C LYS A 6 18.16 8.59 -9.44
N LEU A 7 16.85 8.62 -9.30
CA LEU A 7 16.01 7.41 -9.34
C LEU A 7 15.49 7.14 -10.73
N LYS A 8 15.85 5.99 -11.29
CA LYS A 8 15.27 5.49 -12.54
C LYS A 8 13.84 5.04 -12.30
N THR A 9 12.93 5.51 -13.14
CA THR A 9 11.51 5.21 -13.07
C THR A 9 10.95 4.90 -14.45
N ARG A 10 9.75 4.32 -14.50
CA ARG A 10 8.97 4.19 -15.72
C ARG A 10 7.51 4.54 -15.47
N HIS A 11 6.81 4.88 -16.54
CA HIS A 11 5.35 5.03 -16.56
C HIS A 11 4.79 4.48 -17.88
N TYR A 12 3.48 4.29 -17.95
CA TYR A 12 2.83 3.89 -19.19
C TYR A 12 2.12 5.08 -19.82
N ARG A 13 2.58 5.49 -20.99
CA ARG A 13 1.91 6.52 -21.79
C ARG A 13 0.79 5.88 -22.60
N ALA A 14 -0.46 6.24 -22.30
CA ALA A 14 -1.64 5.71 -22.97
C ALA A 14 -2.01 6.51 -24.24
N LEU A 15 -1.61 7.78 -24.32
CA LEU A 15 -1.96 8.68 -25.43
C LEU A 15 -0.73 9.48 -25.92
N PRO A 16 -0.67 9.84 -27.20
CA PRO A 16 -1.57 9.38 -28.28
C PRO A 16 -1.38 7.87 -28.53
N ILE A 17 -2.41 7.21 -29.10
CA ILE A 17 -2.44 5.74 -29.23
C ILE A 17 -1.27 5.20 -30.06
N ASP A 18 -0.85 5.91 -31.10
CA ASP A 18 0.28 5.55 -31.96
C ASP A 18 1.64 5.61 -31.24
N LYS A 19 1.70 6.23 -30.06
CA LYS A 19 2.88 6.32 -29.18
C LYS A 19 2.66 5.69 -27.81
N ALA A 20 1.61 4.87 -27.68
CA ALA A 20 1.33 4.18 -26.42
C ALA A 20 2.46 3.18 -26.10
N GLY A 21 2.84 3.11 -24.84
CA GLY A 21 3.89 2.22 -24.37
C GLY A 21 4.57 2.71 -23.10
N TYR A 22 5.49 1.91 -22.62
CA TYR A 22 6.33 2.29 -21.49
C TYR A 22 7.35 3.36 -21.89
N ALA A 23 7.50 4.35 -21.03
CA ALA A 23 8.56 5.37 -21.10
C ALA A 23 9.33 5.36 -19.78
N GLU A 24 10.63 5.64 -19.86
CA GLU A 24 11.53 5.72 -18.72
C GLU A 24 11.95 7.16 -18.46
N ASP A 25 12.08 7.52 -17.19
CA ASP A 25 12.55 8.80 -16.70
C ASP A 25 13.57 8.62 -15.58
N VAL A 26 14.42 9.62 -15.38
CA VAL A 26 15.28 9.70 -14.20
C VAL A 26 14.89 10.94 -13.40
N PHE A 27 14.42 10.75 -12.17
CA PHE A 27 14.11 11.86 -11.28
C PHE A 27 15.25 12.16 -10.34
N GLU A 28 15.55 13.44 -10.19
CA GLU A 28 16.38 13.96 -9.11
C GLU A 28 15.49 14.28 -7.90
N LEU A 29 15.57 13.43 -6.87
CA LEU A 29 14.70 13.47 -5.70
C LEU A 29 15.51 13.85 -4.46
N PRO A 30 15.29 15.06 -3.89
CA PRO A 30 15.87 15.39 -2.59
C PRO A 30 15.38 14.39 -1.53
N VAL A 31 16.29 13.81 -0.77
CA VAL A 31 15.98 12.75 0.21
C VAL A 31 15.00 13.25 1.26
N GLU A 32 15.21 14.47 1.78
CA GLU A 32 14.35 15.08 2.78
C GLU A 32 12.95 15.49 2.28
N ARG A 33 12.77 15.55 0.94
CA ARG A 33 11.47 15.83 0.28
C ARG A 33 10.83 14.58 -0.32
N THR A 34 11.36 13.41 0.01
CA THR A 34 10.88 12.12 -0.47
C THR A 34 10.58 11.23 0.72
N ALA A 35 9.45 10.54 0.74
CA ALA A 35 9.09 9.58 1.79
C ALA A 35 8.89 8.17 1.23
N LEU A 36 9.30 7.16 1.99
CA LEU A 36 8.97 5.76 1.74
C LEU A 36 7.69 5.40 2.49
N ILE A 37 6.70 4.89 1.77
CA ILE A 37 5.39 4.50 2.32
C ILE A 37 5.29 2.98 2.37
N GLY A 38 5.10 2.44 3.56
CA GLY A 38 4.73 1.04 3.77
C GLY A 38 3.23 0.92 4.00
N LEU A 39 2.47 0.50 2.98
CA LEU A 39 1.02 0.46 3.02
C LEU A 39 0.53 -0.97 3.20
N HIS A 40 -0.34 -1.22 4.21
CA HIS A 40 -1.04 -2.49 4.46
C HIS A 40 -0.12 -3.73 4.45
N CYS A 41 0.96 -3.68 5.19
CA CYS A 41 1.92 -4.79 5.28
C CYS A 41 1.47 -5.81 6.35
N TRP A 42 0.55 -6.69 6.00
CA TRP A 42 -0.15 -7.59 6.92
C TRP A 42 0.67 -8.82 7.32
N ASN A 43 0.36 -9.33 8.53
CA ASN A 43 1.09 -10.45 9.15
C ASN A 43 0.46 -11.82 8.92
N VAL A 44 -0.47 -11.97 7.98
CA VAL A 44 -1.09 -13.28 7.67
C VAL A 44 -0.03 -14.26 7.18
N GLY A 45 0.00 -15.46 7.76
CA GLY A 45 0.97 -16.49 7.45
C GLY A 45 2.36 -16.28 8.07
N LEU A 46 2.57 -15.18 8.79
CA LEU A 46 3.82 -14.91 9.52
C LEU A 46 3.77 -15.47 10.95
N PRO A 47 4.93 -15.69 11.60
CA PRO A 47 4.98 -16.20 12.98
C PRO A 47 4.26 -15.31 14.00
N ASP A 48 4.08 -14.03 13.71
CA ASP A 48 3.39 -13.04 14.55
C ASP A 48 1.94 -12.79 14.15
N GLY A 49 1.43 -13.55 13.19
CA GLY A 49 0.09 -13.36 12.62
C GLY A 49 -0.77 -14.61 12.63
N PRO A 50 -2.01 -14.49 12.14
CA PRO A 50 -2.88 -15.65 11.95
C PRO A 50 -2.34 -16.55 10.83
N GLU A 51 -2.62 -17.85 10.95
CA GLU A 51 -2.32 -18.81 9.89
C GLU A 51 -3.11 -18.51 8.61
N ILE A 52 -2.59 -18.94 7.47
CA ILE A 52 -3.32 -18.91 6.21
C ILE A 52 -4.43 -19.96 6.30
N ASP A 53 -5.68 -19.52 6.19
CA ASP A 53 -6.85 -20.41 6.18
C ASP A 53 -7.47 -20.42 4.79
N VAL A 54 -7.45 -21.57 4.15
CA VAL A 54 -7.95 -21.78 2.79
C VAL A 54 -9.47 -21.55 2.63
N ASN A 55 -10.20 -21.52 3.75
CA ASN A 55 -11.64 -21.22 3.76
C ASN A 55 -11.94 -19.73 3.72
N TYR A 56 -10.89 -18.88 3.83
CA TYR A 56 -11.06 -17.44 3.95
C TYR A 56 -10.11 -16.69 3.03
N VAL A 57 -10.63 -15.73 2.29
CA VAL A 57 -9.81 -14.80 1.53
C VAL A 57 -9.20 -13.79 2.50
N THR A 58 -7.94 -13.99 2.84
CA THR A 58 -7.14 -13.09 3.69
C THR A 58 -5.75 -12.88 3.08
N GLY A 59 -5.07 -11.84 3.52
CA GLY A 59 -3.78 -11.48 2.94
C GLY A 59 -3.92 -11.21 1.45
N MET A 60 -3.15 -11.92 0.62
CA MET A 60 -3.14 -11.76 -0.84
C MET A 60 -4.07 -12.77 -1.56
N GLY A 61 -5.09 -13.25 -0.89
CA GLY A 61 -6.09 -14.17 -1.43
C GLY A 61 -5.59 -15.60 -1.48
N TRP A 62 -4.88 -15.96 -2.53
CA TRP A 62 -4.31 -17.29 -2.69
C TRP A 62 -3.12 -17.52 -1.75
N PRO A 63 -2.97 -18.71 -1.13
CA PRO A 63 -1.89 -18.98 -0.17
C PRO A 63 -0.49 -18.63 -0.67
N GLN A 64 -0.16 -19.05 -1.88
CA GLN A 64 1.15 -18.77 -2.47
C GLN A 64 1.38 -17.26 -2.72
N ALA A 65 0.34 -16.50 -3.01
CA ALA A 65 0.44 -15.05 -3.13
C ALA A 65 0.67 -14.39 -1.76
N THR A 66 0.09 -14.95 -0.71
CA THR A 66 0.34 -14.52 0.67
C THR A 66 1.78 -14.84 1.10
N GLU A 67 2.29 -16.02 0.77
CA GLU A 67 3.70 -16.39 0.99
C GLU A 67 4.65 -15.48 0.21
N GLU A 68 4.29 -15.12 -1.02
CA GLU A 68 5.04 -14.17 -1.84
C GLU A 68 5.06 -12.78 -1.20
N SER A 69 3.95 -12.30 -0.64
CA SER A 69 3.92 -11.03 0.09
C SER A 69 4.86 -11.05 1.29
N TRP A 70 4.98 -12.20 1.95
CA TRP A 70 5.94 -12.42 3.02
C TRP A 70 7.39 -12.31 2.54
N ARG A 71 7.71 -12.97 1.41
CA ARG A 71 9.03 -12.86 0.79
C ARG A 71 9.35 -11.40 0.44
N VAL A 72 8.41 -10.70 -0.18
CA VAL A 72 8.55 -9.28 -0.53
C VAL A 72 8.79 -8.40 0.70
N MET A 73 8.11 -8.64 1.80
CA MET A 73 8.36 -7.91 3.05
C MET A 73 9.79 -8.11 3.57
N ARG A 74 10.31 -9.34 3.52
CA ARG A 74 11.66 -9.64 4.02
C ARG A 74 12.77 -9.14 3.10
N GLU A 75 12.59 -9.32 1.79
CA GLU A 75 13.67 -9.15 0.81
C GLU A 75 13.68 -7.77 0.16
N VAL A 76 12.55 -7.05 0.20
CA VAL A 76 12.42 -5.74 -0.44
C VAL A 76 11.96 -4.67 0.55
N ILE A 77 10.80 -4.83 1.19
CA ILE A 77 10.19 -3.74 1.97
C ILE A 77 11.03 -3.41 3.21
N ARG A 78 11.39 -4.41 4.00
CA ARG A 78 12.21 -4.18 5.20
C ARG A 78 13.59 -3.60 4.86
N PRO A 79 14.35 -4.14 3.90
CA PRO A 79 15.61 -3.53 3.48
C PRO A 79 15.45 -2.10 2.92
N ALA A 80 14.36 -1.82 2.18
CA ALA A 80 14.09 -0.47 1.68
C ALA A 80 13.83 0.52 2.83
N MET A 81 13.07 0.11 3.85
CA MET A 81 12.86 0.92 5.06
C MET A 81 14.16 1.18 5.81
N ASP A 82 15.01 0.16 5.96
CA ASP A 82 16.28 0.32 6.65
C ASP A 82 17.24 1.26 5.90
N ILE A 83 17.26 1.19 4.57
CA ILE A 83 18.01 2.14 3.73
C ILE A 83 17.43 3.56 3.84
N ALA A 84 16.12 3.71 3.74
CA ALA A 84 15.44 5.01 3.87
C ALA A 84 15.82 5.69 5.20
N ARG A 85 15.73 4.97 6.31
CA ARG A 85 16.15 5.42 7.65
C ARG A 85 17.61 5.86 7.67
N ARG A 86 18.50 5.04 7.12
CA ARG A 86 19.95 5.30 7.11
C ARG A 86 20.31 6.57 6.36
N ILE A 87 19.62 6.85 5.25
CA ILE A 87 19.89 8.06 4.46
C ILE A 87 19.15 9.30 4.96
N GLY A 88 18.22 9.17 5.92
CA GLY A 88 17.42 10.26 6.48
C GLY A 88 16.13 10.54 5.69
N MET A 89 15.65 9.57 4.88
CA MET A 89 14.36 9.65 4.19
C MET A 89 13.25 9.28 5.17
N PRO A 90 12.18 10.10 5.30
CA PRO A 90 11.01 9.75 6.10
C PRO A 90 10.40 8.39 5.70
N VAL A 91 10.08 7.58 6.70
CA VAL A 91 9.34 6.32 6.53
C VAL A 91 7.98 6.48 7.18
N CYS A 92 6.92 6.22 6.42
CA CYS A 92 5.53 6.34 6.90
C CYS A 92 4.80 5.01 6.73
N HIS A 93 3.93 4.71 7.68
CA HIS A 93 3.17 3.47 7.72
C HIS A 93 1.68 3.78 7.61
N VAL A 94 0.99 3.08 6.71
CA VAL A 94 -0.44 3.25 6.48
C VAL A 94 -1.13 1.91 6.69
N GLU A 95 -2.18 1.88 7.51
CA GLU A 95 -3.01 0.71 7.76
C GLU A 95 -4.51 1.05 7.64
N PRO A 96 -5.39 0.06 7.40
CA PRO A 96 -6.83 0.27 7.42
C PRO A 96 -7.30 0.78 8.80
N ASP A 97 -8.36 1.58 8.82
CA ASP A 97 -8.86 2.20 10.05
C ASP A 97 -9.45 1.21 11.06
N ASP A 98 -9.87 0.03 10.63
CA ASP A 98 -10.30 -1.06 11.52
C ASP A 98 -9.14 -1.73 12.28
N PHE A 99 -7.90 -1.46 11.89
CA PHE A 99 -6.69 -1.91 12.60
C PHE A 99 -6.35 -1.02 13.80
N ASP A 100 -6.99 0.10 13.97
CA ASP A 100 -6.74 1.05 15.04
C ASP A 100 -6.84 0.41 16.45
N LYS A 101 -7.70 -0.58 16.61
CA LYS A 101 -7.84 -1.40 17.82
C LYS A 101 -6.53 -2.06 18.27
N HIS A 102 -5.62 -2.34 17.34
CA HIS A 102 -4.33 -2.96 17.61
C HIS A 102 -3.26 -1.93 18.02
N TYR A 103 -3.54 -0.63 17.83
CA TYR A 103 -2.59 0.46 18.06
C TYR A 103 -3.18 1.55 18.97
N PRO A 104 -3.53 1.22 20.24
CA PRO A 104 -4.18 2.16 21.17
C PRO A 104 -3.32 3.39 21.49
N GLN A 105 -2.03 3.32 21.27
CA GLN A 105 -1.06 4.40 21.48
C GLN A 105 -1.05 5.45 20.34
N VAL A 106 -1.59 5.14 19.17
CA VAL A 106 -1.61 6.09 18.04
C VAL A 106 -2.66 7.16 18.31
N PRO A 107 -2.25 8.44 18.42
CA PRO A 107 -3.17 9.51 18.76
C PRO A 107 -4.17 9.81 17.64
N SER A 108 -5.35 10.26 18.06
CA SER A 108 -6.39 10.87 17.21
C SER A 108 -6.72 10.15 15.92
N ARG A 109 -7.41 9.07 16.06
CA ARG A 109 -7.80 8.20 14.95
C ARG A 109 -8.99 8.71 14.18
N ARG A 110 -9.84 9.50 14.80
CA ARG A 110 -11.06 10.05 14.20
C ARG A 110 -11.12 11.54 14.37
N THR A 111 -10.62 12.27 13.41
CA THR A 111 -10.91 13.71 13.31
C THR A 111 -12.42 13.91 13.11
N PRO A 112 -12.97 15.10 13.43
CA PRO A 112 -14.37 15.40 13.14
C PRO A 112 -14.76 15.18 11.68
N GLU A 113 -13.83 15.33 10.75
CA GLU A 113 -14.00 15.04 9.32
C GLU A 113 -14.14 13.54 9.07
N ASN A 114 -13.25 12.74 9.64
CA ASN A 114 -13.29 11.27 9.52
C ASN A 114 -14.52 10.69 10.20
N GLN A 115 -14.97 11.26 11.32
CA GLN A 115 -16.23 10.89 11.96
C GLN A 115 -17.44 11.20 11.08
N ARG A 116 -17.47 12.37 10.41
CA ARG A 116 -18.52 12.73 9.45
C ARG A 116 -18.53 11.81 8.23
N ARG A 117 -17.35 11.44 7.73
CA ARG A 117 -17.21 10.50 6.63
C ARG A 117 -17.68 9.10 7.04
N ALA A 118 -17.30 8.61 8.21
CA ALA A 118 -17.77 7.33 8.73
C ALA A 118 -19.30 7.32 8.89
N ALA A 119 -19.90 8.40 9.41
CA ALA A 119 -21.34 8.54 9.52
C ALA A 119 -22.02 8.55 8.14
N SER A 120 -21.44 9.21 7.13
CA SER A 120 -21.97 9.20 5.76
C SER A 120 -21.90 7.83 5.09
N LEU A 121 -20.85 7.06 5.39
CA LEU A 121 -20.70 5.67 4.95
C LEU A 121 -21.69 4.74 5.66
N GLN A 122 -21.98 5.00 6.95
CA GLN A 122 -23.01 4.28 7.69
C GLN A 122 -24.39 4.44 7.04
N THR A 123 -24.75 5.65 6.61
CA THR A 123 -25.98 5.92 5.88
C THR A 123 -26.01 5.21 4.51
N GLN A 124 -24.86 5.07 3.85
CA GLN A 124 -24.73 4.21 2.67
C GLN A 124 -24.84 2.72 3.03
N SER A 125 -24.31 2.31 4.18
CA SER A 125 -24.43 0.95 4.68
C SER A 125 -25.87 0.51 4.88
N ASP A 126 -26.76 1.40 5.34
CA ASP A 126 -28.18 1.10 5.48
C ASP A 126 -28.86 0.85 4.10
N ARG A 127 -28.44 1.58 3.07
CA ARG A 127 -28.81 1.29 1.68
C ARG A 127 -28.25 -0.05 1.22
N TRP A 128 -27.01 -0.36 1.53
CA TRP A 128 -26.36 -1.62 1.20
C TRP A 128 -26.98 -2.80 1.95
N THR A 129 -27.47 -2.62 3.16
CA THR A 129 -28.18 -3.66 3.91
C THR A 129 -29.44 -4.10 3.17
N ILE A 130 -30.15 -3.17 2.53
CA ILE A 130 -31.31 -3.47 1.70
C ILE A 130 -30.90 -4.24 0.43
N VAL A 131 -29.77 -3.87 -0.19
CA VAL A 131 -29.25 -4.52 -1.40
C VAL A 131 -28.56 -5.86 -1.12
N ARG A 132 -28.01 -6.04 0.10
CA ARG A 132 -27.33 -7.26 0.54
C ARG A 132 -28.24 -8.37 1.04
N THR A 133 -29.56 -8.15 1.10
CA THR A 133 -30.53 -9.21 1.42
C THR A 133 -30.86 -10.03 0.17
N GLY A 134 -31.00 -11.35 0.29
CA GLY A 134 -31.39 -12.25 -0.80
C GLY A 134 -30.24 -12.72 -1.69
N GLU A 135 -30.38 -12.63 -3.01
CA GLU A 135 -29.41 -13.17 -3.97
C GLU A 135 -28.01 -12.54 -3.89
N LEU A 136 -27.92 -11.22 -3.67
CA LEU A 136 -26.63 -10.54 -3.52
C LEU A 136 -25.88 -10.99 -2.27
N GLN A 137 -26.59 -11.21 -1.16
CA GLN A 137 -25.95 -11.80 0.02
C GLN A 137 -25.44 -13.22 -0.24
N ALA A 138 -26.16 -14.00 -1.05
CA ALA A 138 -25.73 -15.33 -1.45
C ALA A 138 -24.50 -15.29 -2.39
N ILE A 139 -24.42 -14.30 -3.28
CA ILE A 139 -23.25 -14.07 -4.15
C ILE A 139 -22.06 -13.62 -3.32
N GLU A 140 -22.23 -12.68 -2.40
CA GLU A 140 -21.15 -12.24 -1.50
C GLU A 140 -20.64 -13.39 -0.63
N ARG A 141 -21.53 -14.22 -0.08
CA ARG A 141 -21.14 -15.43 0.67
C ARG A 141 -20.41 -16.46 -0.18
N ARG A 142 -20.72 -16.57 -1.48
CA ARG A 142 -19.97 -17.45 -2.39
C ARG A 142 -18.57 -16.92 -2.69
N SER A 143 -18.40 -15.61 -2.77
CA SER A 143 -17.11 -14.99 -3.06
C SER A 143 -16.23 -14.81 -1.83
N THR A 144 -16.82 -14.54 -0.66
CA THR A 144 -16.10 -14.34 0.60
C THR A 144 -16.33 -15.42 1.65
N GLY A 145 -17.39 -16.18 1.53
CA GLY A 145 -17.74 -17.39 2.31
C GLY A 145 -18.02 -17.18 3.79
N VAL A 146 -18.15 -15.94 4.40
CA VAL A 146 -17.67 -15.85 5.74
C VAL A 146 -18.26 -14.78 6.64
N ASP A 147 -18.38 -15.19 7.87
CA ASP A 147 -18.39 -14.37 9.07
C ASP A 147 -16.98 -13.77 9.30
N LEU A 148 -16.76 -12.52 8.89
CA LEU A 148 -15.48 -11.82 9.03
C LEU A 148 -14.97 -11.79 10.48
N ALA A 149 -15.86 -11.78 11.47
CA ALA A 149 -15.45 -11.81 12.88
C ALA A 149 -14.76 -13.12 13.29
N LYS A 150 -15.04 -14.21 12.58
CA LYS A 150 -14.41 -15.54 12.81
C LYS A 150 -13.23 -15.78 11.88
N SER A 151 -13.03 -14.93 10.88
CA SER A 151 -11.96 -15.07 9.90
C SER A 151 -10.59 -14.73 10.51
N PRO A 152 -9.49 -15.21 9.91
CA PRO A 152 -8.15 -14.75 10.25
C PRO A 152 -8.00 -13.23 10.16
N ALA A 153 -8.76 -12.55 9.28
CA ALA A 153 -8.77 -11.10 9.15
C ALA A 153 -9.06 -10.36 10.46
N ALA A 154 -9.88 -10.92 11.35
CA ALA A 154 -10.17 -10.32 12.67
C ALA A 154 -8.93 -10.21 13.58
N ARG A 155 -7.90 -11.03 13.33
CA ARG A 155 -6.63 -11.07 14.09
C ARG A 155 -5.46 -10.48 13.32
N MET A 156 -5.70 -10.09 12.07
CA MET A 156 -4.69 -9.52 11.18
C MET A 156 -4.27 -8.14 11.67
N LYS A 157 -2.99 -7.86 11.60
CA LYS A 157 -2.37 -6.56 11.89
C LYS A 157 -1.12 -6.37 11.04
N ARG A 158 -0.42 -5.26 11.21
CA ARG A 158 0.85 -5.04 10.56
C ARG A 158 1.88 -6.09 10.98
N ALA A 159 2.65 -6.59 10.03
CA ALA A 159 3.72 -7.54 10.26
C ALA A 159 4.84 -6.92 11.09
N LYS A 160 5.27 -7.61 12.15
CA LYS A 160 6.31 -7.14 13.07
C LYS A 160 7.62 -6.78 12.36
N ILE A 161 7.96 -7.49 11.30
CA ILE A 161 9.20 -7.24 10.52
C ILE A 161 9.24 -5.84 9.90
N VAL A 162 8.10 -5.20 9.67
CA VAL A 162 7.96 -3.89 9.04
C VAL A 162 7.16 -2.90 9.90
N GLU A 163 7.14 -3.12 11.21
CA GLU A 163 6.54 -2.17 12.17
C GLU A 163 7.29 -0.83 12.20
N PRO A 164 6.60 0.24 12.59
CA PRO A 164 7.22 1.54 12.82
C PRO A 164 8.39 1.47 13.81
N MET A 165 9.42 2.26 13.57
CA MET A 165 10.58 2.41 14.45
C MET A 165 10.66 3.87 14.94
N GLY A 166 10.94 4.05 16.25
CA GLY A 166 11.06 5.39 16.83
C GLY A 166 9.75 6.18 16.74
N ASP A 167 9.81 7.35 16.13
CA ASP A 167 8.73 8.31 15.93
C ASP A 167 8.07 8.24 14.55
N GLU A 168 8.32 7.18 13.79
CA GLU A 168 7.69 6.98 12.48
C GLU A 168 6.17 6.96 12.59
N PRO A 169 5.45 7.71 11.73
CA PRO A 169 4.00 7.78 11.79
C PRO A 169 3.36 6.46 11.37
N LEU A 170 2.38 6.02 12.14
CA LEU A 170 1.38 5.03 11.74
C LEU A 170 0.04 5.74 11.62
N VAL A 171 -0.51 5.75 10.41
CA VAL A 171 -1.72 6.51 10.08
C VAL A 171 -2.77 5.61 9.45
N PHE A 172 -4.03 6.03 9.52
CA PHE A 172 -5.18 5.30 9.00
C PHE A 172 -5.94 6.06 7.92
N TYR A 173 -5.67 7.37 7.77
CA TYR A 173 -6.41 8.24 6.86
C TYR A 173 -5.48 9.11 6.02
N THR A 174 -5.92 9.44 4.82
CA THR A 174 -5.21 10.29 3.86
C THR A 174 -4.81 11.63 4.46
N ASN A 175 -5.73 12.29 5.18
CA ASN A 175 -5.46 13.58 5.81
C ASN A 175 -4.43 13.52 6.95
N GLN A 176 -4.29 12.39 7.63
CA GLN A 176 -3.24 12.20 8.63
C GLN A 176 -1.87 12.07 7.98
N LEU A 177 -1.80 11.29 6.89
CA LEU A 177 -0.56 11.17 6.11
C LEU A 177 -0.19 12.51 5.50
N ASP A 178 -1.14 13.20 4.87
CA ASP A 178 -0.94 14.49 4.24
C ASP A 178 -0.41 15.55 5.23
N ALA A 179 -1.03 15.67 6.40
CA ALA A 179 -0.58 16.60 7.45
C ALA A 179 0.88 16.33 7.86
N TYR A 180 1.24 15.08 8.10
CA TYR A 180 2.61 14.71 8.46
C TYR A 180 3.63 15.06 7.36
N LEU A 181 3.26 14.81 6.11
CA LEU A 181 4.14 15.04 4.96
C LEU A 181 4.30 16.53 4.66
N GLN A 182 3.22 17.32 4.78
CA GLN A 182 3.27 18.77 4.59
C GLN A 182 4.17 19.46 5.62
N GLU A 183 4.09 19.08 6.91
CA GLU A 183 4.96 19.61 7.95
C GLU A 183 6.45 19.42 7.65
N ARG A 184 6.79 18.40 6.85
CA ARG A 184 8.17 18.06 6.48
C ARG A 184 8.56 18.50 5.07
N GLY A 185 7.65 19.14 4.34
CA GLY A 185 7.89 19.58 2.98
C GLY A 185 8.13 18.45 1.99
N VAL A 186 7.57 17.26 2.26
CA VAL A 186 7.64 16.10 1.36
C VAL A 186 6.80 16.34 0.11
N GLU A 187 7.31 15.96 -1.04
CA GLU A 187 6.65 16.12 -2.36
C GLU A 187 6.53 14.83 -3.15
N THR A 188 7.38 13.85 -2.83
CA THR A 188 7.43 12.58 -3.56
C THR A 188 7.26 11.40 -2.60
N LEU A 189 6.42 10.44 -2.99
CA LEU A 189 6.13 9.24 -2.23
C LEU A 189 6.59 8.01 -3.02
N ILE A 190 7.41 7.17 -2.38
CA ILE A 190 7.80 5.86 -2.91
C ILE A 190 6.99 4.82 -2.15
N TYR A 191 6.09 4.12 -2.85
CA TYR A 191 5.18 3.14 -2.27
C TYR A 191 5.77 1.74 -2.26
N THR A 192 5.56 1.05 -1.16
CA THR A 192 5.69 -0.40 -0.99
C THR A 192 4.47 -0.93 -0.23
N GLY A 193 4.24 -2.24 -0.26
CA GLY A 193 3.13 -2.88 0.49
C GLY A 193 2.02 -3.40 -0.41
N PHE A 194 0.81 -3.57 0.13
CA PHE A 194 -0.23 -4.39 -0.48
C PHE A 194 -1.61 -3.74 -0.44
N ALA A 195 -2.53 -4.18 -1.31
CA ALA A 195 -2.34 -5.00 -2.51
C ALA A 195 -2.23 -4.09 -3.74
N ALA A 196 -1.40 -4.51 -4.71
CA ALA A 196 -1.09 -3.73 -5.92
C ALA A 196 -2.34 -3.32 -6.72
N ASP A 197 -3.31 -4.23 -6.85
CA ASP A 197 -4.54 -4.07 -7.62
C ASP A 197 -5.68 -3.39 -6.84
N MET A 198 -5.54 -3.22 -5.53
CA MET A 198 -6.57 -2.70 -4.63
C MET A 198 -6.09 -1.49 -3.81
N CYS A 199 -5.51 -1.77 -2.64
CA CYS A 199 -5.23 -0.76 -1.62
C CYS A 199 -4.15 0.23 -2.03
N ILE A 200 -3.09 -0.23 -2.69
CA ILE A 200 -2.04 0.64 -3.25
C ILE A 200 -2.65 1.71 -4.17
N LEU A 201 -3.70 1.37 -4.92
CA LEU A 201 -4.35 2.33 -5.82
C LEU A 201 -5.33 3.26 -5.10
N ASN A 202 -6.17 2.73 -4.19
CA ASN A 202 -7.44 3.38 -3.85
C ASN A 202 -7.70 3.59 -2.36
N SER A 203 -6.97 2.93 -1.45
CA SER A 203 -7.23 3.08 -0.01
C SER A 203 -6.84 4.47 0.53
N GLU A 204 -7.21 4.76 1.76
CA GLU A 204 -6.67 5.90 2.50
C GLU A 204 -5.14 5.87 2.46
N GLY A 205 -4.51 7.01 2.17
CA GLY A 205 -3.07 7.12 1.95
C GLY A 205 -2.52 6.40 0.72
N GLY A 206 -3.37 5.77 -0.09
CA GLY A 206 -2.98 5.12 -1.34
C GLY A 206 -2.69 6.10 -2.47
N GLY A 207 -2.23 5.58 -3.62
CA GLY A 207 -1.69 6.40 -4.69
C GLY A 207 -2.65 7.44 -5.25
N ARG A 208 -3.93 7.10 -5.51
CA ARG A 208 -4.89 8.06 -6.07
C ARG A 208 -5.30 9.16 -5.08
N PRO A 209 -5.61 8.87 -3.80
CA PRO A 209 -5.84 9.93 -2.83
C PRO A 209 -4.65 10.87 -2.69
N MET A 210 -3.42 10.35 -2.62
CA MET A 210 -2.23 11.17 -2.46
C MET A 210 -1.85 11.92 -3.74
N LEU A 211 -2.07 11.35 -4.93
CA LEU A 211 -1.97 12.10 -6.19
C LEU A 211 -2.93 13.31 -6.21
N ARG A 212 -4.17 13.13 -5.75
CA ARG A 212 -5.16 14.24 -5.65
C ARG A 212 -4.75 15.30 -4.62
N ALA A 213 -4.03 14.90 -3.59
CA ALA A 213 -3.43 15.82 -2.61
C ALA A 213 -2.17 16.54 -3.16
N GLY A 214 -1.71 16.22 -4.37
CA GLY A 214 -0.64 16.93 -5.07
C GLY A 214 0.72 16.25 -5.02
N TYR A 215 0.84 15.04 -4.48
CA TYR A 215 2.12 14.32 -4.39
C TYR A 215 2.48 13.61 -5.69
N ARG A 216 3.78 13.56 -6.00
CA ARG A 216 4.31 12.62 -6.97
C ARG A 216 4.35 11.24 -6.35
N CYS A 217 3.71 10.26 -7.00
CA CYS A 217 3.64 8.89 -6.52
C CYS A 217 4.49 7.96 -7.39
N ILE A 218 5.35 7.16 -6.77
CA ILE A 218 6.22 6.17 -7.40
C ILE A 218 5.99 4.83 -6.70
N LEU A 219 5.67 3.77 -7.43
CA LEU A 219 5.49 2.43 -6.88
C LEU A 219 6.78 1.60 -7.06
N MET A 220 7.28 1.01 -6.00
CA MET A 220 8.33 -0.02 -6.10
C MET A 220 7.68 -1.33 -6.56
N ARG A 221 7.87 -1.68 -7.85
CA ARG A 221 7.14 -2.78 -8.52
C ARG A 221 7.36 -4.16 -7.89
N ASP A 222 8.55 -4.41 -7.41
CA ASP A 222 8.96 -5.63 -6.72
C ASP A 222 8.74 -5.56 -5.21
N GLY A 223 8.25 -4.43 -4.72
CA GLY A 223 7.82 -4.19 -3.34
C GLY A 223 6.32 -4.35 -3.12
N THR A 224 5.59 -5.05 -4.01
CA THR A 224 4.14 -5.23 -3.92
C THR A 224 3.68 -6.57 -4.51
N VAL A 225 2.48 -7.01 -4.11
CA VAL A 225 1.77 -8.19 -4.63
C VAL A 225 0.29 -7.82 -4.73
N GLY A 226 -0.42 -8.33 -5.73
CA GLY A 226 -1.88 -8.21 -5.88
C GLY A 226 -2.63 -9.33 -5.17
N VAL A 227 -3.96 -9.18 -5.06
CA VAL A 227 -4.84 -10.25 -4.58
C VAL A 227 -5.06 -11.25 -5.70
N GLU A 228 -4.39 -12.38 -5.58
CA GLU A 228 -4.42 -13.43 -6.61
C GLU A 228 -5.44 -14.54 -6.27
N THR A 229 -5.87 -15.23 -7.30
CA THR A 229 -6.64 -16.47 -7.23
C THR A 229 -5.82 -17.61 -7.84
N PRO A 230 -6.26 -18.89 -7.74
CA PRO A 230 -5.58 -20.00 -8.41
C PRO A 230 -5.35 -19.76 -9.91
N ASP A 231 -6.32 -19.10 -10.58
CA ASP A 231 -6.26 -18.86 -12.02
C ASP A 231 -5.34 -17.69 -12.40
N THR A 232 -5.17 -16.73 -11.50
CA THR A 232 -4.38 -15.52 -11.77
C THR A 232 -2.94 -15.61 -11.25
N PHE A 233 -2.68 -16.42 -10.22
CA PHE A 233 -1.38 -16.49 -9.56
C PHE A 233 -0.24 -16.99 -10.46
N PRO A 234 -0.39 -18.01 -11.32
CA PRO A 234 0.70 -18.49 -12.15
C PRO A 234 1.34 -17.39 -13.00
N GLU A 235 0.52 -16.48 -13.54
CA GLU A 235 0.94 -15.37 -14.36
C GLU A 235 1.04 -14.05 -13.59
N ARG A 236 0.68 -14.04 -12.29
CA ARG A 236 0.61 -12.87 -11.41
C ARG A 236 -0.23 -11.74 -12.03
N LEU A 237 -1.38 -12.11 -12.58
CA LEU A 237 -2.21 -11.19 -13.38
C LEU A 237 -2.73 -10.00 -12.57
N ALA A 238 -3.20 -10.22 -11.33
CA ALA A 238 -3.67 -9.14 -10.46
C ALA A 238 -2.53 -8.20 -10.09
N THR A 239 -1.37 -8.74 -9.72
CA THR A 239 -0.15 -7.97 -9.42
C THR A 239 0.27 -7.11 -10.62
N ARG A 240 0.41 -7.74 -11.80
CA ARG A 240 0.81 -7.05 -13.04
C ARG A 240 -0.21 -5.99 -13.45
N TYR A 241 -1.50 -6.30 -13.35
CA TYR A 241 -2.57 -5.37 -13.64
C TYR A 241 -2.55 -4.17 -12.69
N GLY A 242 -2.39 -4.40 -11.39
CA GLY A 242 -2.31 -3.35 -10.39
C GLY A 242 -1.15 -2.39 -10.64
N ILE A 243 0.05 -2.93 -10.91
CA ILE A 243 1.23 -2.14 -11.28
C ILE A 243 0.95 -1.32 -12.55
N HIS A 244 0.42 -1.94 -13.59
CA HIS A 244 0.09 -1.26 -14.84
C HIS A 244 -0.94 -0.14 -14.63
N ARG A 245 -1.96 -0.38 -13.80
CA ARG A 245 -2.95 0.66 -13.45
C ARG A 245 -2.34 1.82 -12.68
N PHE A 246 -1.37 1.56 -11.83
CA PHE A 246 -0.62 2.61 -11.15
C PHE A 246 0.17 3.46 -12.15
N GLU A 247 0.89 2.82 -13.06
CA GLU A 247 1.73 3.46 -14.07
C GLU A 247 0.95 4.29 -15.10
N ILE A 248 -0.33 3.95 -15.37
CA ILE A 248 -1.21 4.71 -16.26
C ILE A 248 -1.89 5.88 -15.55
N ALA A 249 -2.38 5.66 -14.31
CA ALA A 249 -3.42 6.50 -13.75
C ALA A 249 -3.02 7.18 -12.42
N VAL A 250 -1.86 6.85 -11.87
CA VAL A 250 -1.40 7.40 -10.59
C VAL A 250 -0.04 8.08 -10.75
N GLY A 251 0.96 7.39 -11.33
CA GLY A 251 2.28 7.96 -11.41
C GLY A 251 3.29 7.03 -12.06
N TYR A 252 4.41 6.88 -11.42
CA TYR A 252 5.57 6.16 -11.92
C TYR A 252 5.81 4.89 -11.13
N SER A 253 6.70 4.04 -11.61
CA SER A 253 7.21 2.93 -10.84
C SER A 253 8.73 2.82 -10.93
N THR A 254 9.33 2.20 -9.95
CA THR A 254 10.76 1.88 -9.89
C THR A 254 10.95 0.42 -9.49
N THR A 255 12.18 -0.05 -9.40
CA THR A 255 12.53 -1.35 -8.82
C THR A 255 13.36 -1.18 -7.56
N TRP A 256 13.41 -2.22 -6.74
CA TRP A 256 14.33 -2.28 -5.61
C TRP A 256 15.80 -2.09 -6.04
N ALA A 257 16.19 -2.72 -7.16
CA ALA A 257 17.53 -2.59 -7.71
C ALA A 257 17.85 -1.14 -8.13
N ASP A 258 16.91 -0.44 -8.79
CA ASP A 258 17.08 0.96 -9.18
C ASP A 258 17.17 1.88 -7.95
N PHE A 259 16.38 1.60 -6.90
CA PHE A 259 16.45 2.33 -5.64
C PHE A 259 17.80 2.14 -4.93
N GLN A 260 18.29 0.90 -4.84
CA GLN A 260 19.61 0.62 -4.28
C GLN A 260 20.74 1.32 -5.06
N ALA A 261 20.66 1.28 -6.41
CA ALA A 261 21.65 1.95 -7.25
C ALA A 261 21.63 3.48 -7.03
N ALA A 262 20.44 4.09 -6.93
CA ALA A 262 20.31 5.51 -6.64
C ALA A 262 20.88 5.88 -5.28
N VAL A 263 20.65 5.06 -4.24
CA VAL A 263 21.23 5.27 -2.89
C VAL A 263 22.74 5.17 -2.91
N ALA A 264 23.30 4.17 -3.60
CA ALA A 264 24.76 4.00 -3.67
C ALA A 264 25.49 5.22 -4.24
N THR A 265 24.83 6.03 -5.06
CA THR A 265 25.43 7.28 -5.63
C THR A 265 25.53 8.42 -4.63
N ILE A 266 24.78 8.38 -3.53
CA ILE A 266 24.80 9.46 -2.50
C ILE A 266 25.57 9.06 -1.24
N GLU A 267 26.01 7.82 -1.13
CA GLU A 267 26.84 7.30 -0.02
C GLU A 267 28.33 7.29 -0.37
N GLN A 268 28.68 7.64 -1.62
CA GLN A 268 30.06 7.85 -2.06
C GLN A 268 30.51 9.29 -1.81
#